data_4c84e9c03c176abb0f74615ec5172cbf
#
_entry.id   4c84e9c03c176abb0f74615ec5172cbf
#
_cell.length_a   1.000
_cell.length_b   1.000
_cell.length_c   1.000
_cell.angle_alpha   90.00
_cell.angle_beta   90.00
_cell.angle_gamma   90.00
#
_symmetry.space_group_name_H-M   'P 1'
#
loop_
_entity.id
_entity.type
_entity.pdbx_description
1 polymer ?
#
loop_
_entity_poly.entity_id
_entity_poly.type
_entity_poly.pdbx_seq_one_letter_code
_entity_poly.pdbx_strand_id
1 'polypeptide(L)'
;MDDRLAMIRASAERRLAALPQRDTRPDAADRLAAALHQREDAERRHEAMIKRWRHKNEGTPETHEKANALPERRRQSPLHRMERLGKISADERAAAEEIAGVAERIRRAGSIRSASLETRVDFANSGRDQLVESLKSVRLEVAYRAWCEAIPRPTAMVLDMVLSDRSFVQLARAHGMQWRTARKRLITALRMWPEMAAAARRDVDREDVEAVYARLGAGELL
;
A
#
# COMPACT_ATOMS: atom_id res chain seq x y z
N MET A 1 40.26 -73.86 5.08
CA MET A 1 38.94 -73.75 4.42
C MET A 1 38.26 -72.40 4.67
N ASP A 2 38.61 -71.67 5.68
CA ASP A 2 37.92 -70.44 6.05
C ASP A 2 38.24 -69.20 5.19
N ASP A 3 39.45 -69.12 4.62
CA ASP A 3 39.84 -67.95 3.80
C ASP A 3 39.03 -67.78 2.49
N ARG A 4 38.59 -68.89 1.96
CA ARG A 4 37.78 -68.89 0.71
C ARG A 4 36.36 -68.32 0.96
N LEU A 5 35.78 -68.61 2.11
CA LEU A 5 34.49 -68.15 2.50
C LEU A 5 34.54 -66.62 2.86
N ALA A 6 35.64 -66.19 3.46
CA ALA A 6 35.89 -64.80 3.75
C ALA A 6 36.01 -63.93 2.47
N MET A 7 36.72 -64.47 1.43
CA MET A 7 36.84 -63.77 0.16
C MET A 7 35.48 -63.69 -0.61
N ILE A 8 34.65 -64.73 -0.54
CA ILE A 8 33.33 -64.77 -1.18
C ILE A 8 32.41 -63.75 -0.48
N ARG A 9 32.42 -63.67 0.87
CA ARG A 9 31.64 -62.67 1.60
C ARG A 9 32.09 -61.26 1.27
N ALA A 10 33.37 -60.97 1.28
CA ALA A 10 33.90 -59.65 0.93
C ALA A 10 33.62 -59.24 -0.52
N SER A 11 33.53 -60.24 -1.44
CA SER A 11 33.12 -59.98 -2.84
C SER A 11 31.63 -59.70 -2.97
N ALA A 12 30.78 -60.40 -2.21
CA ALA A 12 29.34 -60.19 -2.17
C ALA A 12 28.98 -58.83 -1.55
N GLU A 13 29.64 -58.45 -0.49
CA GLU A 13 29.45 -57.14 0.14
C GLU A 13 29.87 -55.99 -0.79
N ARG A 14 30.99 -56.12 -1.51
CA ARG A 14 31.38 -55.15 -2.54
C ARG A 14 30.38 -55.03 -3.68
N ARG A 15 29.76 -56.15 -4.11
CA ARG A 15 28.71 -56.16 -5.14
C ARG A 15 27.41 -55.54 -4.64
N LEU A 16 27.03 -55.74 -3.38
CA LEU A 16 25.88 -55.12 -2.74
C LEU A 16 26.08 -53.62 -2.57
N ALA A 17 27.28 -53.19 -2.20
CA ALA A 17 27.60 -51.75 -2.06
C ALA A 17 27.69 -51.03 -3.42
N ALA A 18 27.95 -51.77 -4.52
CA ALA A 18 28.00 -51.23 -5.88
C ALA A 18 26.63 -51.21 -6.59
N LEU A 19 25.57 -51.71 -5.97
CA LEU A 19 24.22 -51.53 -6.51
C LEU A 19 23.87 -50.03 -6.42
N PRO A 20 23.39 -49.43 -7.53
CA PRO A 20 22.98 -48.03 -7.50
C PRO A 20 21.93 -47.88 -6.40
N GLN A 21 22.24 -47.08 -5.39
CA GLN A 21 21.26 -46.74 -4.38
C GLN A 21 20.08 -46.12 -5.11
N ARG A 22 18.94 -46.79 -5.05
CA ARG A 22 17.69 -46.32 -5.64
C ARG A 22 17.46 -44.91 -5.15
N ASP A 23 17.44 -43.96 -6.07
CA ASP A 23 17.29 -42.56 -5.76
C ASP A 23 16.00 -42.40 -4.93
N THR A 24 16.15 -42.21 -3.62
CA THR A 24 15.04 -42.11 -2.66
C THR A 24 14.39 -40.75 -2.72
N ARG A 25 14.73 -39.92 -3.74
CA ARG A 25 14.03 -38.67 -3.95
C ARG A 25 12.58 -38.97 -4.31
N PRO A 26 11.63 -38.48 -3.51
CA PRO A 26 10.22 -38.71 -3.78
C PRO A 26 9.90 -38.23 -5.19
N ASP A 27 9.23 -39.08 -5.97
CA ASP A 27 8.81 -38.78 -7.34
C ASP A 27 7.90 -37.53 -7.33
N ALA A 28 7.80 -36.82 -8.44
CA ALA A 28 6.96 -35.64 -8.57
C ALA A 28 5.50 -35.94 -8.17
N ALA A 29 5.04 -37.16 -8.47
CA ALA A 29 3.73 -37.65 -8.06
C ALA A 29 3.58 -37.77 -6.52
N ASP A 30 4.62 -38.29 -5.84
CA ASP A 30 4.61 -38.44 -4.39
C ASP A 30 4.61 -37.08 -3.69
N ARG A 31 5.33 -36.09 -4.25
CA ARG A 31 5.32 -34.71 -3.74
C ARG A 31 3.96 -34.04 -3.89
N LEU A 32 3.30 -34.27 -5.03
CA LEU A 32 1.95 -33.77 -5.27
C LEU A 32 0.94 -34.39 -4.31
N ALA A 33 1.01 -35.75 -4.14
CA ALA A 33 0.17 -36.47 -3.21
C ALA A 33 0.36 -36.01 -1.76
N ALA A 34 1.62 -35.81 -1.33
CA ALA A 34 1.93 -35.28 -0.01
C ALA A 34 1.40 -33.84 0.19
N ALA A 35 1.50 -32.99 -0.83
CA ALA A 35 0.97 -31.62 -0.80
C ALA A 35 -0.57 -31.60 -0.72
N LEU A 36 -1.26 -32.50 -1.43
CA LEU A 36 -2.70 -32.65 -1.35
C LEU A 36 -3.15 -33.11 0.04
N HIS A 37 -2.49 -34.14 0.61
CA HIS A 37 -2.77 -34.58 1.97
C HIS A 37 -2.54 -33.48 3.02
N GLN A 38 -1.46 -32.71 2.88
CA GLN A 38 -1.22 -31.57 3.78
C GLN A 38 -2.33 -30.51 3.71
N ARG A 39 -2.85 -30.27 2.50
CA ARG A 39 -3.95 -29.32 2.28
C ARG A 39 -5.25 -29.82 2.89
N GLU A 40 -5.60 -31.10 2.68
CA GLU A 40 -6.77 -31.74 3.29
C GLU A 40 -6.69 -31.75 4.83
N ASP A 41 -5.51 -32.00 5.40
CA ASP A 41 -5.29 -31.95 6.85
C ASP A 41 -5.37 -30.53 7.40
N ALA A 42 -4.96 -29.52 6.62
CA ALA A 42 -5.12 -28.11 7.00
C ALA A 42 -6.60 -27.70 6.98
N GLU A 43 -7.34 -28.12 5.97
CA GLU A 43 -8.79 -27.87 5.87
C GLU A 43 -9.56 -28.55 7.02
N ARG A 44 -9.26 -29.82 7.31
CA ARG A 44 -9.85 -30.54 8.47
C ARG A 44 -9.55 -29.86 9.81
N ARG A 45 -8.31 -29.38 9.99
CA ARG A 45 -7.93 -28.63 11.21
C ARG A 45 -8.67 -27.31 11.28
N HIS A 46 -8.85 -26.62 10.18
CA HIS A 46 -9.58 -25.36 10.10
C HIS A 46 -11.08 -25.56 10.41
N GLU A 47 -11.72 -26.58 9.84
CA GLU A 47 -13.11 -26.94 10.14
C GLU A 47 -13.30 -27.35 11.61
N ALA A 48 -12.38 -28.15 12.15
CA ALA A 48 -12.41 -28.54 13.57
C ALA A 48 -12.27 -27.30 14.49
N MET A 49 -11.44 -26.34 14.08
CA MET A 49 -11.26 -25.08 14.80
C MET A 49 -12.53 -24.22 14.75
N ILE A 50 -13.16 -24.08 13.57
CA ILE A 50 -14.45 -23.38 13.41
C ILE A 50 -15.51 -24.04 14.29
N LYS A 51 -15.61 -25.38 14.26
CA LYS A 51 -16.58 -26.15 15.05
C LYS A 51 -16.36 -26.00 16.56
N ARG A 52 -15.09 -25.99 17.00
CA ARG A 52 -14.69 -25.79 18.39
C ARG A 52 -14.99 -24.38 18.91
N TRP A 53 -14.91 -23.38 18.04
CA TRP A 53 -15.10 -21.98 18.43
C TRP A 53 -16.48 -21.43 18.05
N ARG A 54 -17.36 -22.25 17.45
CA ARG A 54 -18.70 -21.86 17.01
C ARG A 54 -19.55 -21.29 18.15
N HIS A 55 -19.42 -21.85 19.36
CA HIS A 55 -20.13 -21.37 20.55
C HIS A 55 -19.59 -20.01 21.08
N LYS A 56 -18.40 -19.59 20.66
CA LYS A 56 -17.87 -18.25 21.02
C LYS A 56 -18.38 -17.15 20.10
N ASN A 57 -19.00 -17.50 18.97
CA ASN A 57 -19.67 -16.54 18.11
C ASN A 57 -21.09 -16.18 18.65
N GLU A 58 -21.60 -16.94 19.58
CA GLU A 58 -22.82 -16.65 20.34
C GLU A 58 -22.51 -15.85 21.62
N GLY A 59 -21.63 -14.87 21.50
CA GLY A 59 -21.26 -14.01 22.61
C GLY A 59 -22.40 -13.11 23.08
N THR A 60 -22.25 -12.51 24.26
CA THR A 60 -23.21 -11.52 24.77
C THR A 60 -23.35 -10.34 23.79
N PRO A 61 -24.46 -9.60 23.79
CA PRO A 61 -24.67 -8.42 22.96
C PRO A 61 -23.46 -7.44 22.99
N GLU A 62 -22.84 -7.24 24.16
CA GLU A 62 -21.64 -6.42 24.33
C GLU A 62 -20.43 -6.97 23.59
N THR A 63 -20.31 -8.29 23.46
CA THR A 63 -19.21 -8.93 22.70
C THR A 63 -19.43 -8.74 21.20
N HIS A 64 -20.68 -8.77 20.74
CA HIS A 64 -21.05 -8.49 19.36
C HIS A 64 -20.84 -7.01 19.00
N GLU A 65 -21.20 -6.08 19.88
CA GLU A 65 -20.93 -4.66 19.68
C GLU A 65 -19.42 -4.38 19.60
N LYS A 66 -18.63 -4.98 20.49
CA LYS A 66 -17.16 -4.88 20.43
C LYS A 66 -16.58 -5.52 19.17
N ALA A 67 -17.11 -6.66 18.74
CA ALA A 67 -16.69 -7.34 17.50
C ALA A 67 -17.09 -6.53 16.26
N ASN A 68 -18.26 -5.91 16.24
CA ASN A 68 -18.74 -5.06 15.16
C ASN A 68 -18.01 -3.70 15.12
N ALA A 69 -17.60 -3.17 16.27
CA ALA A 69 -16.79 -1.97 16.36
C ALA A 69 -15.31 -2.20 15.91
N LEU A 70 -14.82 -3.44 15.93
CA LEU A 70 -13.48 -3.80 15.44
C LEU A 70 -13.27 -3.52 13.93
N PRO A 71 -14.23 -3.80 13.01
CA PRO A 71 -14.11 -3.43 11.61
C PRO A 71 -14.03 -1.92 11.38
N GLU A 72 -14.80 -1.13 12.12
CA GLU A 72 -14.72 0.34 12.05
C GLU A 72 -13.37 0.87 12.51
N ARG A 73 -12.82 0.32 13.61
CA ARG A 73 -11.47 0.67 14.08
C ARG A 73 -10.38 0.28 13.08
N ARG A 74 -10.56 -0.80 12.31
CA ARG A 74 -9.65 -1.22 11.24
C ARG A 74 -9.79 -0.36 9.97
N ARG A 75 -10.98 0.19 9.71
CA ARG A 75 -11.25 1.07 8.57
C ARG A 75 -10.81 2.51 8.80
N GLN A 76 -10.57 2.92 10.04
CA GLN A 76 -10.05 4.26 10.32
C GLN A 76 -8.63 4.39 9.79
N SER A 77 -8.39 5.41 8.97
CA SER A 77 -7.06 5.69 8.45
C SER A 77 -6.04 5.84 9.60
N PRO A 78 -4.78 5.48 9.40
CA PRO A 78 -3.74 5.66 10.40
C PRO A 78 -3.63 7.09 10.90
N LEU A 79 -3.88 8.09 10.06
CA LEU A 79 -3.91 9.52 10.40
C LEU A 79 -5.05 9.85 11.37
N HIS A 80 -6.26 9.37 11.11
CA HIS A 80 -7.40 9.58 12.02
C HIS A 80 -7.13 8.97 13.42
N ARG A 81 -6.49 7.80 13.46
CA ARG A 81 -6.07 7.20 14.74
C ARG A 81 -5.04 8.07 15.47
N MET A 82 -4.10 8.69 14.76
CA MET A 82 -3.11 9.59 15.35
C MET A 82 -3.76 10.85 15.93
N GLU A 83 -4.72 11.45 15.22
CA GLU A 83 -5.49 12.58 15.72
C GLU A 83 -6.24 12.22 17.00
N ARG A 84 -6.99 11.14 17.01
CA ARG A 84 -7.73 10.66 18.20
C ARG A 84 -6.82 10.41 19.41
N LEU A 85 -5.57 10.01 19.18
CA LEU A 85 -4.57 9.81 20.22
C LEU A 85 -3.82 11.11 20.59
N GLY A 86 -4.22 12.27 20.07
CA GLY A 86 -3.56 13.55 20.28
C GLY A 86 -2.12 13.59 19.77
N LYS A 87 -1.80 12.78 18.75
CA LYS A 87 -0.45 12.71 18.18
C LYS A 87 -0.25 13.69 17.03
N ILE A 88 -1.31 14.06 16.36
CA ILE A 88 -1.40 15.13 15.37
C ILE A 88 -2.63 15.98 15.68
N SER A 89 -2.64 17.25 15.23
CA SER A 89 -3.79 18.14 15.34
C SER A 89 -4.82 17.85 14.22
N ALA A 90 -6.02 18.42 14.35
CA ALA A 90 -7.03 18.39 13.30
C ALA A 90 -6.54 19.08 12.03
N ASP A 91 -5.82 20.21 12.16
CA ASP A 91 -5.24 20.94 11.02
C ASP A 91 -4.18 20.11 10.30
N GLU A 92 -3.30 19.43 11.06
CA GLU A 92 -2.30 18.52 10.50
C GLU A 92 -2.94 17.34 9.77
N ARG A 93 -4.07 16.84 10.27
CA ARG A 93 -4.85 15.79 9.57
C ARG A 93 -5.48 16.33 8.29
N ALA A 94 -6.11 17.50 8.35
CA ALA A 94 -6.71 18.14 7.18
C ALA A 94 -5.67 18.38 6.08
N ALA A 95 -4.48 18.88 6.45
CA ALA A 95 -3.35 19.03 5.53
C ALA A 95 -2.95 17.69 4.87
N ALA A 96 -2.87 16.62 5.65
CA ALA A 96 -2.54 15.30 5.10
C ALA A 96 -3.61 14.78 4.12
N GLU A 97 -4.89 14.99 4.41
CA GLU A 97 -6.00 14.61 3.53
C GLU A 97 -5.97 15.41 2.21
N GLU A 98 -5.68 16.71 2.29
CA GLU A 98 -5.56 17.57 1.11
C GLU A 98 -4.37 17.14 0.24
N ILE A 99 -3.20 16.90 0.84
CA ILE A 99 -2.00 16.39 0.16
C ILE A 99 -2.30 15.04 -0.53
N ALA A 100 -2.95 14.10 0.18
CA ALA A 100 -3.31 12.81 -0.38
C ALA A 100 -4.25 12.94 -1.59
N GLY A 101 -5.25 13.81 -1.48
CA GLY A 101 -6.18 14.10 -2.58
C GLY A 101 -5.49 14.69 -3.82
N VAL A 102 -4.50 15.56 -3.63
CA VAL A 102 -3.70 16.12 -4.75
C VAL A 102 -2.84 15.04 -5.38
N ALA A 103 -2.10 14.26 -4.56
CA ALA A 103 -1.25 13.18 -5.05
C ALA A 103 -2.04 12.14 -5.85
N GLU A 104 -3.24 11.77 -5.39
CA GLU A 104 -4.10 10.83 -6.10
C GLU A 104 -4.60 11.40 -7.43
N ARG A 105 -4.94 12.69 -7.47
CA ARG A 105 -5.36 13.37 -8.70
C ARG A 105 -4.25 13.39 -9.74
N ILE A 106 -3.02 13.75 -9.35
CA ILE A 106 -1.83 13.72 -10.21
C ILE A 106 -1.60 12.31 -10.77
N ARG A 107 -1.70 11.29 -9.91
CA ARG A 107 -1.54 9.89 -10.33
C ARG A 107 -2.60 9.46 -11.34
N ARG A 108 -3.86 9.84 -11.11
CA ARG A 108 -4.97 9.56 -12.06
C ARG A 108 -4.74 10.25 -13.38
N ALA A 109 -4.37 11.52 -13.40
CA ALA A 109 -4.07 12.26 -14.62
C ALA A 109 -2.93 11.62 -15.43
N GLY A 110 -1.90 11.10 -14.76
CA GLY A 110 -0.82 10.34 -15.38
C GLY A 110 -1.27 9.00 -16.00
N SER A 111 -2.22 8.31 -15.36
CA SER A 111 -2.72 7.01 -15.85
C SER A 111 -3.71 7.13 -17.00
N ILE A 112 -4.47 8.23 -17.09
CA ILE A 112 -5.43 8.47 -18.19
C ILE A 112 -4.71 8.73 -19.52
N ARG A 113 -3.49 9.26 -19.51
CA ARG A 113 -2.68 9.46 -20.73
C ARG A 113 -2.30 8.17 -21.44
N SER A 114 -2.39 7.02 -20.78
CA SER A 114 -2.10 5.70 -21.36
C SER A 114 -3.33 4.89 -21.76
N ALA A 115 -4.55 5.38 -21.48
CA ALA A 115 -5.79 4.67 -21.77
C ALA A 115 -6.75 5.57 -22.54
N SER A 116 -6.89 5.26 -23.84
CA SER A 116 -8.01 5.61 -24.72
C SER A 116 -8.18 7.05 -25.23
N LEU A 117 -8.14 7.12 -26.55
CA LEU A 117 -8.52 8.25 -27.44
C LEU A 117 -10.04 8.42 -27.62
N GLU A 118 -10.85 7.88 -26.77
CA GLU A 118 -12.30 8.12 -26.85
C GLU A 118 -12.69 9.32 -26.00
N THR A 119 -12.66 10.48 -26.64
CA THR A 119 -13.15 11.73 -26.08
C THR A 119 -14.68 11.72 -26.07
N ARG A 120 -15.24 11.26 -24.97
CA ARG A 120 -16.67 11.54 -24.69
C ARG A 120 -16.76 12.91 -24.07
N VAL A 121 -17.07 13.89 -24.91
CA VAL A 121 -17.25 15.29 -24.49
C VAL A 121 -18.73 15.45 -24.10
N ASP A 122 -19.00 15.30 -22.80
CA ASP A 122 -20.28 15.75 -22.22
C ASP A 122 -20.18 17.25 -21.90
N PHE A 123 -20.63 18.07 -22.81
CA PHE A 123 -20.77 19.53 -22.65
C PHE A 123 -22.03 19.88 -21.87
N ALA A 124 -22.12 19.58 -20.61
CA ALA A 124 -23.30 19.90 -19.81
C ALA A 124 -23.05 20.71 -18.54
N ASN A 125 -21.86 21.31 -18.36
CA ASN A 125 -21.62 22.19 -17.18
C ASN A 125 -21.01 23.53 -17.62
N SER A 126 -21.52 24.61 -17.02
CA SER A 126 -21.13 25.98 -17.32
C SER A 126 -19.62 26.16 -17.25
N GLY A 127 -19.01 26.66 -18.32
CA GLY A 127 -17.55 26.80 -18.45
C GLY A 127 -16.88 27.58 -17.31
N ARG A 128 -17.65 28.34 -16.53
CA ARG A 128 -17.17 29.12 -15.39
C ARG A 128 -16.81 28.26 -14.17
N ASP A 129 -17.60 27.23 -13.86
CA ASP A 129 -17.35 26.33 -12.74
C ASP A 129 -16.16 25.41 -13.06
N GLN A 130 -16.03 24.99 -14.31
CA GLN A 130 -14.92 24.19 -14.79
C GLN A 130 -13.58 24.95 -14.73
N LEU A 131 -13.59 26.26 -14.98
CA LEU A 131 -12.43 27.12 -14.93
C LEU A 131 -11.96 27.36 -13.47
N VAL A 132 -12.89 27.54 -12.54
CA VAL A 132 -12.60 27.69 -11.11
C VAL A 132 -12.03 26.38 -10.55
N GLU A 133 -12.57 25.24 -10.93
CA GLU A 133 -12.08 23.91 -10.53
C GLU A 133 -10.66 23.67 -11.08
N SER A 134 -10.41 24.04 -12.35
CA SER A 134 -9.10 23.88 -12.98
C SER A 134 -8.05 24.78 -12.33
N LEU A 135 -8.36 26.05 -12.02
CA LEU A 135 -7.48 26.97 -11.33
C LEU A 135 -7.08 26.45 -9.93
N LYS A 136 -8.08 25.98 -9.17
CA LYS A 136 -7.84 25.37 -7.86
C LYS A 136 -6.92 24.14 -7.98
N SER A 137 -7.14 23.31 -9.01
CA SER A 137 -6.34 22.13 -9.26
C SER A 137 -4.89 22.48 -9.56
N VAL A 138 -4.65 23.45 -10.45
CA VAL A 138 -3.29 23.92 -10.80
C VAL A 138 -2.56 24.47 -9.58
N ARG A 139 -3.23 25.32 -8.78
CA ARG A 139 -2.66 25.87 -7.54
C ARG A 139 -2.24 24.78 -6.56
N LEU A 140 -3.07 23.76 -6.39
CA LEU A 140 -2.78 22.64 -5.50
C LEU A 140 -1.62 21.77 -6.04
N GLU A 141 -1.52 21.59 -7.34
CA GLU A 141 -0.39 20.87 -7.95
C GLU A 141 0.93 21.61 -7.79
N VAL A 142 0.93 22.93 -7.99
CA VAL A 142 2.11 23.80 -7.73
C VAL A 142 2.51 23.71 -6.26
N ALA A 143 1.55 23.85 -5.35
CA ALA A 143 1.78 23.70 -3.91
C ALA A 143 2.38 22.34 -3.55
N TYR A 144 1.86 21.26 -4.16
CA TYR A 144 2.32 19.89 -3.91
C TYR A 144 3.77 19.68 -4.36
N ARG A 145 4.14 20.19 -5.52
CA ARG A 145 5.53 20.12 -6.02
C ARG A 145 6.49 20.87 -5.10
N ALA A 146 6.15 22.12 -4.76
CA ALA A 146 6.96 22.92 -3.84
C ALA A 146 7.07 22.26 -2.46
N TRP A 147 5.99 21.66 -1.96
CA TRP A 147 5.98 20.93 -0.71
C TRP A 147 6.88 19.67 -0.78
N CYS A 148 6.82 18.88 -1.84
CA CYS A 148 7.68 17.70 -2.02
C CYS A 148 9.18 18.05 -2.04
N GLU A 149 9.54 19.23 -2.54
CA GLU A 149 10.92 19.72 -2.54
C GLU A 149 11.38 20.21 -1.16
N ALA A 150 10.48 20.82 -0.41
CA ALA A 150 10.77 21.45 0.88
C ALA A 150 10.77 20.49 2.08
N ILE A 151 10.04 19.36 2.00
CA ILE A 151 9.89 18.45 3.16
C ILE A 151 11.18 17.76 3.58
N PRO A 152 11.31 17.45 4.90
CA PRO A 152 12.48 16.76 5.44
C PRO A 152 12.73 15.38 4.79
N ARG A 153 13.94 15.12 4.37
CA ARG A 153 14.33 13.81 3.82
C ARG A 153 14.31 12.72 4.91
N PRO A 154 13.98 11.46 4.59
CA PRO A 154 13.61 10.97 3.26
C PRO A 154 12.16 11.33 2.90
N THR A 155 11.98 12.01 1.79
CA THR A 155 10.66 12.41 1.24
C THR A 155 9.72 11.23 1.07
N ALA A 156 10.25 10.10 0.56
CA ALA A 156 9.49 8.87 0.34
C ALA A 156 8.79 8.38 1.62
N MET A 157 9.44 8.46 2.79
CA MET A 157 8.83 8.06 4.05
C MET A 157 7.61 8.92 4.40
N VAL A 158 7.71 10.24 4.21
CA VAL A 158 6.61 11.16 4.50
C VAL A 158 5.44 10.89 3.55
N LEU A 159 5.72 10.71 2.26
CA LEU A 159 4.72 10.36 1.25
C LEU A 159 4.04 9.02 1.58
N ASP A 160 4.80 7.99 1.92
CA ASP A 160 4.25 6.69 2.32
C ASP A 160 3.34 6.82 3.55
N MET A 161 3.70 7.67 4.51
CA MET A 161 2.89 7.91 5.70
C MET A 161 1.58 8.66 5.42
N VAL A 162 1.56 9.53 4.41
CA VAL A 162 0.38 10.28 4.00
C VAL A 162 -0.53 9.47 3.07
N LEU A 163 0.07 8.69 2.14
CA LEU A 163 -0.64 8.05 1.04
C LEU A 163 -1.03 6.59 1.30
N SER A 164 -0.41 5.92 2.30
CA SER A 164 -0.69 4.51 2.53
C SER A 164 -1.50 4.27 3.81
N ASP A 165 -2.33 3.23 3.76
CA ASP A 165 -3.09 2.73 4.92
C ASP A 165 -2.27 1.84 5.86
N ARG A 166 -0.96 1.74 5.63
CA ARG A 166 -0.06 0.93 6.46
C ARG A 166 0.17 1.55 7.82
N SER A 167 0.50 0.70 8.80
CA SER A 167 0.89 1.16 10.13
C SER A 167 2.14 2.05 10.07
N PHE A 168 2.07 3.24 10.66
CA PHE A 168 3.20 4.18 10.71
C PHE A 168 4.47 3.60 11.33
N VAL A 169 4.33 2.68 12.31
CA VAL A 169 5.47 1.99 12.90
C VAL A 169 6.15 1.07 11.89
N GLN A 170 5.37 0.38 11.07
CA GLN A 170 5.89 -0.46 9.99
C GLN A 170 6.59 0.37 8.92
N LEU A 171 5.99 1.51 8.53
CA LEU A 171 6.58 2.43 7.55
C LEU A 171 7.90 3.02 8.09
N ALA A 172 7.93 3.49 9.33
CA ALA A 172 9.15 4.01 9.93
C ALA A 172 10.27 2.96 9.92
N ARG A 173 9.96 1.71 10.25
CA ARG A 173 10.92 0.59 10.21
C ARG A 173 11.39 0.28 8.79
N ALA A 174 10.48 0.28 7.81
CA ALA A 174 10.81 0.05 6.40
C ALA A 174 11.81 1.08 5.86
N HIS A 175 11.74 2.31 6.36
CA HIS A 175 12.69 3.39 6.05
C HIS A 175 13.88 3.48 7.02
N GLY A 176 14.13 2.44 7.84
CA GLY A 176 15.26 2.38 8.77
C GLY A 176 15.21 3.44 9.88
N MET A 177 14.04 3.91 10.25
CA MET A 177 13.87 5.05 11.14
C MET A 177 13.10 4.71 12.42
N GLN A 178 13.47 5.35 13.51
CA GLN A 178 12.71 5.27 14.75
C GLN A 178 11.38 6.01 14.61
N TRP A 179 10.30 5.42 15.12
CA TRP A 179 8.96 6.00 15.09
C TRP A 179 8.88 7.46 15.57
N ARG A 180 9.57 7.79 16.66
CA ARG A 180 9.57 9.16 17.22
C ARG A 180 10.13 10.18 16.23
N THR A 181 11.21 9.83 15.54
CA THR A 181 11.85 10.67 14.53
C THR A 181 10.97 10.79 13.29
N ALA A 182 10.44 9.67 12.80
CA ALA A 182 9.53 9.64 11.66
C ALA A 182 8.28 10.51 11.89
N ARG A 183 7.68 10.42 13.09
CA ARG A 183 6.55 11.26 13.48
C ARG A 183 6.90 12.76 13.50
N LYS A 184 8.06 13.14 14.06
CA LYS A 184 8.49 14.55 14.05
C LYS A 184 8.58 15.10 12.63
N ARG A 185 9.20 14.33 11.73
CA ARG A 185 9.33 14.72 10.32
C ARG A 185 7.98 14.82 9.61
N LEU A 186 7.07 13.88 9.86
CA LEU A 186 5.70 13.96 9.35
C LEU A 186 5.01 15.25 9.81
N ILE A 187 5.02 15.56 11.10
CA ILE A 187 4.40 16.75 11.64
C ILE A 187 5.01 18.02 11.04
N THR A 188 6.35 18.09 10.94
CA THR A 188 7.03 19.22 10.28
C THR A 188 6.55 19.37 8.85
N ALA A 189 6.49 18.29 8.09
CA ALA A 189 6.03 18.31 6.70
C ALA A 189 4.57 18.78 6.58
N LEU A 190 3.68 18.30 7.44
CA LEU A 190 2.27 18.69 7.42
C LEU A 190 2.07 20.17 7.77
N ARG A 191 2.85 20.72 8.70
CA ARG A 191 2.81 22.16 9.07
C ARG A 191 3.29 23.09 7.96
N MET A 192 4.14 22.60 7.05
CA MET A 192 4.60 23.38 5.90
C MET A 192 3.53 23.51 4.81
N TRP A 193 2.55 22.60 4.76
CA TRP A 193 1.56 22.58 3.70
C TRP A 193 0.73 23.87 3.55
N PRO A 194 0.16 24.46 4.61
CA PRO A 194 -0.61 25.70 4.48
C PRO A 194 0.17 26.86 3.87
N GLU A 195 1.46 26.97 4.17
CA GLU A 195 2.34 28.00 3.62
C GLU A 195 2.57 27.78 2.12
N MET A 196 2.83 26.52 1.70
CA MET A 196 2.98 26.17 0.29
C MET A 196 1.69 26.42 -0.49
N ALA A 197 0.55 26.04 0.08
CA ALA A 197 -0.75 26.29 -0.53
C ALA A 197 -1.07 27.78 -0.64
N ALA A 198 -0.69 28.59 0.36
CA ALA A 198 -0.86 30.04 0.33
C ALA A 198 0.08 30.70 -0.68
N ALA A 199 1.33 30.24 -0.81
CA ALA A 199 2.27 30.73 -1.81
C ALA A 199 1.75 30.44 -3.24
N ALA A 200 1.36 29.20 -3.51
CA ALA A 200 0.81 28.83 -4.82
C ALA A 200 -0.46 29.59 -5.22
N ARG A 201 -1.27 30.03 -4.23
CA ARG A 201 -2.43 30.88 -4.50
C ARG A 201 -2.05 32.30 -4.93
N ARG A 202 -0.89 32.80 -4.49
CA ARG A 202 -0.36 34.12 -4.87
C ARG A 202 0.35 34.05 -6.22
N ASP A 203 1.07 32.96 -6.45
CA ASP A 203 1.97 32.82 -7.61
C ASP A 203 1.22 32.39 -8.89
N VAL A 204 0.06 31.76 -8.76
CA VAL A 204 -0.76 31.30 -9.90
C VAL A 204 -1.98 32.19 -10.01
N ASP A 205 -1.89 33.17 -10.92
CA ASP A 205 -3.01 34.06 -11.19
C ASP A 205 -4.03 33.43 -12.14
N ARG A 206 -5.25 33.93 -12.06
CA ARG A 206 -6.37 33.48 -12.86
C ARG A 206 -6.13 33.79 -14.35
N GLU A 207 -5.58 34.96 -14.63
CA GLU A 207 -5.32 35.44 -16.00
C GLU A 207 -4.32 34.56 -16.71
N ASP A 208 -3.27 34.08 -16.01
CA ASP A 208 -2.27 33.15 -16.58
C ASP A 208 -2.89 31.81 -16.97
N VAL A 209 -3.78 31.28 -16.14
CA VAL A 209 -4.46 30.01 -16.42
C VAL A 209 -5.45 30.17 -17.58
N GLU A 210 -6.21 31.27 -17.62
CA GLU A 210 -7.10 31.58 -18.72
C GLU A 210 -6.34 31.74 -20.05
N ALA A 211 -5.17 32.41 -20.03
CA ALA A 211 -4.32 32.57 -21.21
C ALA A 211 -3.77 31.22 -21.72
N VAL A 212 -3.38 30.30 -20.84
CA VAL A 212 -2.93 28.95 -21.23
C VAL A 212 -4.07 28.15 -21.84
N TYR A 213 -5.26 28.18 -21.25
CA TYR A 213 -6.42 27.48 -21.81
C TYR A 213 -6.87 28.07 -23.16
N ALA A 214 -6.82 29.40 -23.31
CA ALA A 214 -7.13 30.06 -24.61
C ALA A 214 -6.16 29.58 -25.70
N ARG A 215 -4.86 29.46 -25.41
CA ARG A 215 -3.85 28.94 -26.37
C ARG A 215 -4.05 27.48 -26.71
N LEU A 216 -4.38 26.64 -25.71
CA LEU A 216 -4.69 25.22 -25.95
C LEU A 216 -5.94 25.05 -26.81
N GLY A 217 -6.98 25.87 -26.56
CA GLY A 217 -8.22 25.88 -27.38
C GLY A 217 -8.05 26.42 -28.80
N ALA A 218 -7.04 27.29 -29.02
CA ALA A 218 -6.72 27.83 -30.34
C ALA A 218 -5.81 26.89 -31.16
N GLY A 219 -5.36 25.75 -30.64
CA GLY A 219 -4.52 24.80 -31.38
C GLY A 219 -3.07 25.25 -31.61
N GLU A 220 -2.61 26.30 -30.90
CA GLU A 220 -1.28 26.92 -31.12
C GLU A 220 -0.12 26.18 -30.42
N LEU A 221 -0.35 25.02 -29.83
CA LEU A 221 0.67 24.21 -29.14
C LEU A 221 0.88 22.86 -29.87
N LEU A 222 1.24 22.91 -31.16
CA LEU A 222 1.83 21.78 -31.89
C LEU A 222 3.17 22.16 -32.47
#